data_114b8052a158ff60243135996ff32143
#
_entry.id   114b8052a158ff60243135996ff32143
#
_cell.length_a   1.000
_cell.length_b   1.000
_cell.length_c   1.000
_cell.angle_alpha   90.00
_cell.angle_beta   90.00
_cell.angle_gamma   90.00
#
_symmetry.space_group_name_H-M   'P 1'
#
loop_
_entity.id
_entity.type
_entity.pdbx_description
1 polymer ?
#
loop_
_entity_poly.entity_id
_entity_poly.type
_entity_poly.pdbx_seq_one_letter_code
_entity_poly.pdbx_strand_id
1 'polypeptide(L)' 'MRRLPPLNALKAFEAAGRHLSFTRAADELHVTPAAISHQVKALESDLGAKLFRRMNRSLQLTDAGQACLPGLRDGFDSI' A
#
# COMPACT_ATOMS: atom_id res chain seq x y z
N MET A 1 17.87 15.95 -6.60
CA MET A 1 17.07 15.96 -5.84
C MET A 1 16.02 15.22 -6.10
N ARG A 2 15.34 15.00 -5.49
CA ARG A 2 14.41 14.29 -5.70
C ARG A 2 13.28 14.89 -5.65
N ARG A 3 12.40 14.78 -6.27
CA ARG A 3 11.30 15.27 -6.11
C ARG A 3 10.46 14.41 -5.49
N LEU A 4 9.60 14.80 -4.73
CA LEU A 4 8.69 13.94 -4.11
C LEU A 4 7.62 13.60 -5.04
N PRO A 5 7.38 12.35 -5.30
CA PRO A 5 6.22 11.97 -6.10
C PRO A 5 4.95 12.26 -5.33
N PRO A 6 3.84 12.46 -6.00
CA PRO A 6 2.57 12.61 -5.33
C PRO A 6 2.19 11.40 -4.52
N LEU A 7 2.69 10.24 -4.94
CA LEU A 7 2.41 8.99 -4.25
C LEU A 7 3.60 8.60 -3.42
N ASN A 8 3.39 8.23 -2.18
CA ASN A 8 4.44 7.66 -1.38
C ASN A 8 4.04 6.26 -0.92
N ALA A 9 5.00 5.54 -0.36
CA ALA A 9 4.80 4.13 -0.04
C ALA A 9 3.71 3.91 1.00
N LEU A 10 3.62 4.78 1.99
CA LEU A 10 2.61 4.61 3.04
C LEU A 10 1.22 4.85 2.51
N LYS A 11 1.05 5.85 1.64
CA LYS A 11 -0.24 6.09 1.01
C LYS A 11 -0.64 4.93 0.12
N ALA A 12 0.31 4.43 -0.65
CA ALA A 12 0.04 3.31 -1.54
C ALA A 12 -0.38 2.08 -0.74
N PHE A 13 0.32 1.81 0.36
CA PHE A 13 0.02 0.67 1.20
C PHE A 13 -1.37 0.81 1.85
N GLU A 14 -1.68 1.99 2.35
CA GLU A 14 -2.95 2.22 3.02
C GLU A 14 -4.12 2.00 2.04
N ALA A 15 -4.04 2.59 0.87
CA ALA A 15 -5.10 2.44 -0.11
C ALA A 15 -5.21 1.01 -0.60
N ALA A 16 -4.08 0.36 -0.87
CA ALA A 16 -4.09 -1.01 -1.34
C ALA A 16 -4.64 -1.96 -0.29
N GLY A 17 -4.33 -1.71 0.98
CA GLY A 17 -4.83 -2.56 2.06
C GLY A 17 -6.32 -2.36 2.31
N ARG A 18 -6.78 -1.12 2.17
CA ARG A 18 -8.18 -0.82 2.39
C ARG A 18 -9.05 -1.43 1.30
N HIS A 19 -8.58 -1.34 0.05
CA HIS A 19 -9.32 -1.90 -1.08
C HIS A 19 -9.04 -3.38 -1.31
N LEU A 20 -7.91 -3.88 -0.81
CA LEU A 20 -7.39 -5.21 -1.14
C LEU A 20 -7.29 -5.36 -2.65
N SER A 21 -6.82 -4.31 -3.30
CA SER A 21 -6.72 -4.27 -4.75
C SER A 21 -5.77 -3.15 -5.13
N PHE A 22 -4.74 -3.48 -5.91
CA PHE A 22 -3.82 -2.46 -6.43
C PHE A 22 -4.51 -1.59 -7.47
N THR A 23 -5.41 -2.18 -8.26
CA THR A 23 -6.12 -1.44 -9.29
C THR A 23 -7.02 -0.37 -8.68
N ARG A 24 -7.78 -0.75 -7.66
CA ARG A 24 -8.66 0.21 -7.01
C ARG A 24 -7.89 1.28 -6.27
N ALA A 25 -6.78 0.89 -5.64
CA ALA A 25 -5.94 1.87 -4.96
C ALA A 25 -5.39 2.87 -5.97
N ALA A 26 -4.99 2.38 -7.14
CA ALA A 26 -4.48 3.24 -8.19
C ALA A 26 -5.52 4.23 -8.65
N ASP A 27 -6.76 3.77 -8.82
CA ASP A 27 -7.86 4.66 -9.20
C ASP A 27 -8.06 5.75 -8.17
N GLU A 28 -8.06 5.38 -6.90
CA GLU A 28 -8.27 6.35 -5.84
C GLU A 28 -7.18 7.41 -5.83
N LEU A 29 -5.94 6.98 -6.05
CA LEU A 29 -4.79 7.88 -5.94
C LEU A 29 -4.38 8.49 -7.27
N HIS A 30 -5.12 8.18 -8.33
CA HIS A 30 -4.86 8.73 -9.67
C HIS A 30 -3.47 8.38 -10.18
N VAL A 31 -3.09 7.13 -10.01
CA VAL A 31 -1.81 6.62 -10.50
C VAL A 31 -2.07 5.28 -11.16
N THR A 32 -1.01 4.65 -11.65
CA THR A 32 -1.14 3.33 -12.28
C THR A 32 -1.02 2.23 -11.23
N PRO A 33 -1.59 1.04 -11.49
CA PRO A 33 -1.39 -0.09 -10.58
C PRO A 33 0.08 -0.46 -10.44
N ALA A 34 0.87 -0.31 -11.51
CA ALA A 34 2.30 -0.58 -11.41
C ALA A 34 2.99 0.35 -10.42
N ALA A 35 2.56 1.61 -10.36
CA ALA A 35 3.12 2.56 -9.41
C ALA A 35 2.79 2.13 -7.98
N ILE A 36 1.55 1.66 -7.74
CA ILE A 36 1.18 1.17 -6.42
C ILE A 36 2.05 -0.03 -6.04
N SER A 37 2.18 -0.98 -6.95
CA SER A 37 2.97 -2.17 -6.70
C SER A 37 4.42 -1.82 -6.39
N HIS A 38 4.98 -0.89 -7.13
CA HIS A 38 6.36 -0.47 -6.92
C HIS A 38 6.55 0.15 -5.53
N GLN A 39 5.64 1.01 -5.14
CA GLN A 39 5.74 1.67 -3.84
C GLN A 39 5.57 0.67 -2.70
N VAL A 40 4.64 -0.27 -2.85
CA VAL A 40 4.43 -1.28 -1.83
C VAL A 40 5.66 -2.16 -1.70
N LYS A 41 6.27 -2.55 -2.82
CA LYS A 41 7.48 -3.36 -2.78
C LYS A 41 8.64 -2.63 -2.11
N ALA A 42 8.75 -1.34 -2.36
CA ALA A 42 9.78 -0.55 -1.71
C ALA A 42 9.57 -0.53 -0.19
N LEU A 43 8.33 -0.39 0.24
CA LEU A 43 8.03 -0.39 1.66
C LEU A 43 8.33 -1.75 2.28
N GLU A 44 7.96 -2.82 1.59
CA GLU A 44 8.25 -4.17 2.06
C GLU A 44 9.74 -4.38 2.22
N SER A 45 10.51 -3.87 1.28
CA SER A 45 11.96 -3.99 1.33
C SER A 45 12.52 -3.24 2.53
N ASP A 46 12.01 -2.04 2.78
CA ASP A 46 12.47 -1.26 3.92
C ASP A 46 12.15 -1.94 5.25
N LEU A 47 10.98 -2.55 5.34
CA LEU A 47 10.57 -3.20 6.57
C LEU A 47 11.12 -4.60 6.72
N GLY A 48 11.61 -5.18 5.64
CA GLY A 48 12.10 -6.55 5.67
C GLY A 48 10.98 -7.57 5.84
N ALA A 49 9.78 -7.24 5.42
CA ALA A 49 8.63 -8.13 5.58
C ALA A 49 7.65 -7.91 4.44
N LYS A 50 6.97 -8.95 4.06
CA LYS A 50 5.91 -8.84 3.06
C LYS A 50 4.65 -8.34 3.70
N LEU A 51 4.01 -7.40 3.07
CA LEU A 51 2.76 -6.83 3.57
C LEU A 51 1.55 -7.41 2.88
N PHE A 52 1.71 -7.89 1.65
CA PHE A 52 0.61 -8.47 0.88
C PHE A 52 0.99 -9.85 0.36
N ARG A 53 -0.03 -10.68 0.25
CA ARG A 53 0.11 -11.98 -0.37
C ARG A 53 -0.82 -12.03 -1.57
N ARG A 54 -0.28 -12.38 -2.73
CA ARG A 54 -1.12 -12.47 -3.91
C ARG A 54 -1.71 -13.86 -4.01
N MET A 55 -3.02 -13.89 -4.07
CA MET A 55 -3.74 -15.14 -4.30
C MET A 55 -4.20 -15.13 -5.74
N ASN A 56 -4.82 -16.18 -6.19
CA ASN A 56 -5.18 -16.29 -7.60
C ASN A 56 -5.89 -15.10 -8.15
N ARG A 57 -6.91 -14.63 -7.51
CA ARG A 57 -7.66 -13.51 -8.01
C ARG A 57 -7.88 -12.46 -6.96
N SER A 58 -7.11 -12.50 -5.92
CA SER A 58 -7.33 -11.57 -4.83
C SER A 58 -6.01 -11.20 -4.20
N LEU A 59 -6.07 -10.21 -3.36
CA LEU A 59 -4.93 -9.72 -2.63
C LEU A 59 -5.29 -9.80 -1.17
N GLN A 60 -4.38 -10.30 -0.35
CA GLN A 60 -4.63 -10.40 1.08
C GLN A 60 -3.48 -9.78 1.84
N LEU A 61 -3.77 -9.29 3.02
CA LEU A 61 -2.73 -8.79 3.89
C LEU A 61 -2.07 -9.93 4.63
N THR A 62 -0.75 -9.85 4.76
CA THR A 62 -0.04 -10.78 5.64
C THR A 62 -0.25 -10.34 7.08
N ASP A 63 0.25 -11.13 8.03
CA ASP A 63 0.18 -10.73 9.43
C ASP A 63 0.88 -9.39 9.65
N ALA A 64 2.02 -9.19 9.00
CA ALA A 64 2.73 -7.92 9.10
C ALA A 64 1.91 -6.78 8.53
N GLY A 65 1.25 -7.03 7.40
CA GLY A 65 0.39 -6.01 6.79
C GLY A 65 -0.78 -5.66 7.68
N GLN A 66 -1.39 -6.67 8.29
CA GLN A 66 -2.51 -6.43 9.18
C GLN A 66 -2.10 -5.66 10.42
N ALA A 67 -0.91 -5.92 10.92
CA ALA A 67 -0.43 -5.22 12.10
C ALA A 67 -0.16 -3.75 11.81
N CYS A 68 0.28 -3.43 10.61
CA CYS A 68 0.64 -2.06 10.26
C CYS A 68 -0.56 -1.22 9.81
N LEU A 69 -1.49 -1.83 9.10
CA LEU A 69 -2.55 -1.09 8.44
C LEU A 69 -3.48 -0.35 9.39
N PRO A 70 -3.98 -0.98 10.46
CA PRO A 70 -4.89 -0.25 11.36
C PRO A 70 -4.27 1.01 11.93
N GLY A 71 -3.01 0.97 12.29
CA GLY A 71 -2.34 2.16 12.81
C GLY A 71 -2.29 3.27 11.79
N LEU A 72 -2.00 2.92 10.54
CA LEU A 72 -1.97 3.91 9.47
C LEU A 72 -3.34 4.51 9.23
N ARG A 73 -4.36 3.65 9.21
CA ARG A 73 -5.71 4.15 8.98
C ARG A 73 -6.15 5.08 10.09
N ASP A 74 -5.86 4.72 11.33
CA ASP A 74 -6.20 5.58 12.44
C ASP A 74 -5.50 6.92 12.32
N GLY A 75 -4.24 6.93 11.92
CA GLY A 75 -3.51 8.16 11.74
C GLY A 75 -4.13 9.04 10.68
N PHE A 76 -4.51 8.46 9.55
CA PHE A 76 -5.12 9.23 8.49
C PHE A 76 -6.52 9.70 8.86
N ASP A 77 -7.27 8.86 9.54
CA ASP A 77 -8.62 9.21 9.92
C ASP A 77 -8.66 10.30 10.98
N SER A 78 -7.62 10.40 11.77
CA SER A 78 -7.57 11.41 12.82
C SER A 78 -7.31 12.80 12.28
N ILE A 79 -6.87 12.89 11.07
CA ILE A 79 -6.58 14.16 10.45
C ILE A 79 -7.83 14.74 9.84
#